data_750c92cb7c7749f3cec4e7d5a5ea7b55
#
_entry.id   750c92cb7c7749f3cec4e7d5a5ea7b55
#
_cell.length_a   1.000
_cell.length_b   1.000
_cell.length_c   1.000
_cell.angle_alpha   90.00
_cell.angle_beta   90.00
_cell.angle_gamma   90.00
#
_symmetry.space_group_name_H-M   'P 1'
#
loop_
_entity.id
_entity.type
_entity.pdbx_description
1 polymer ?
#
loop_
_entity_poly.entity_id
_entity_poly.type
_entity_poly.pdbx_seq_one_letter_code
_entity_poly.pdbx_strand_id
1 'polypeptide(L)'
;MSISVYLLRVCVLLVLSISLLPAAEVSDELFDLFSESTEGDEVGAEVKVAKSANPVSGGSGVGSKIKDPQVRACAEKGLPEFSLSQMQDVDVVGKTGFVRKSTREVFWKRFENKRSKAVVRVVAPQQEVGVAVLYLETERVHANWYMYQKEFKRPRRVTGSGISGSVLGTDFSYEDFEHIEEIIYTGEVTRMPDAEIDGHMFYVIERQPGNSSSQYSLVKGFIDQVLCVPMRTEFYDHAMQLKKALIVNRLAVKKINDRWIPHETTMFDYSRKTHTIFTNHDIKIDIELHNSMFTPQFLKRGR
;
A
#
# COMPACT_ATOMS: atom_id res chain seq x y z
N MET A 1 -5.67 -27.81 0.56
CA MET A 1 -5.43 -26.91 -0.60
C MET A 1 -4.97 -25.58 -0.04
N SER A 2 -3.81 -25.14 -0.48
CA SER A 2 -2.95 -24.16 0.20
C SER A 2 -3.47 -22.73 0.11
N ILE A 3 -3.66 -22.10 1.25
CA ILE A 3 -4.25 -20.76 1.49
C ILE A 3 -3.22 -19.62 1.32
N SER A 4 -1.98 -19.95 0.95
CA SER A 4 -0.85 -19.01 0.86
C SER A 4 -0.87 -18.05 -0.34
N VAL A 5 -2.02 -17.81 -0.94
CA VAL A 5 -2.11 -17.34 -2.32
C VAL A 5 -2.76 -15.96 -2.50
N TYR A 6 -3.31 -15.38 -1.45
CA TYR A 6 -4.22 -14.25 -1.61
C TYR A 6 -3.60 -12.85 -1.40
N LEU A 7 -2.31 -12.62 -1.58
CA LEU A 7 -1.63 -11.76 -0.64
C LEU A 7 -0.94 -10.50 -1.18
N LEU A 8 -0.72 -10.35 -2.46
CA LEU A 8 0.00 -9.20 -3.04
C LEU A 8 -0.91 -8.11 -3.64
N ARG A 9 -2.17 -8.17 -3.36
CA ARG A 9 -3.18 -7.52 -4.18
C ARG A 9 -3.48 -6.08 -3.80
N VAL A 10 -3.21 -5.66 -2.58
CA VAL A 10 -3.61 -4.34 -2.06
C VAL A 10 -2.58 -3.26 -2.32
N CYS A 11 -1.28 -3.56 -2.29
CA CYS A 11 -0.26 -2.54 -2.54
C CYS A 11 -0.33 -1.91 -3.93
N VAL A 12 -0.78 -2.66 -4.94
CA VAL A 12 -0.98 -2.13 -6.30
C VAL A 12 -2.31 -1.40 -6.43
N LEU A 13 -3.31 -1.74 -5.59
CA LEU A 13 -4.64 -1.16 -5.60
C LEU A 13 -4.81 0.05 -4.70
N LEU A 14 -3.99 0.18 -3.65
CA LEU A 14 -4.14 1.18 -2.59
C LEU A 14 -3.75 2.60 -2.98
N VAL A 15 -3.73 2.93 -4.25
CA VAL A 15 -3.21 4.20 -4.70
C VAL A 15 -4.25 4.92 -5.56
N LEU A 16 -5.26 5.66 -4.96
CA LEU A 16 -6.40 6.05 -5.78
C LEU A 16 -7.47 7.01 -5.32
N SER A 17 -7.70 7.99 -6.04
CA SER A 17 -8.78 8.92 -6.36
C SER A 17 -9.13 10.10 -5.45
N ILE A 18 -9.09 11.28 -5.98
CA ILE A 18 -10.01 12.41 -5.82
C ILE A 18 -10.19 13.12 -7.15
N SER A 19 -11.42 13.44 -7.48
CA SER A 19 -11.76 14.45 -8.44
C SER A 19 -12.32 15.68 -7.71
N LEU A 20 -11.67 16.84 -7.93
CA LEU A 20 -12.22 18.20 -7.80
C LEU A 20 -12.57 18.75 -6.40
N LEU A 21 -11.52 19.07 -5.65
CA LEU A 21 -11.44 20.32 -4.88
C LEU A 21 -10.12 21.00 -5.24
N PRO A 22 -10.02 22.34 -5.24
CA PRO A 22 -8.78 23.01 -5.59
C PRO A 22 -7.70 22.65 -4.56
N ALA A 23 -6.55 22.18 -5.05
CA ALA A 23 -5.44 21.61 -4.29
C ALA A 23 -4.80 22.54 -3.25
N ALA A 24 -5.25 23.75 -3.11
CA ALA A 24 -4.66 24.77 -2.22
C ALA A 24 -5.26 24.83 -0.82
N GLU A 25 -6.48 24.32 -0.58
CA GLU A 25 -7.14 24.45 0.73
C GLU A 25 -7.10 23.18 1.61
N VAL A 26 -6.62 22.05 1.05
CA VAL A 26 -6.63 20.76 1.79
C VAL A 26 -5.33 20.52 2.55
N SER A 27 -4.26 21.30 2.31
CA SER A 27 -2.91 20.95 2.77
C SER A 27 -2.64 21.19 4.26
N ASP A 28 -3.11 22.27 4.82
CA ASP A 28 -2.71 22.65 6.18
C ASP A 28 -3.66 22.06 7.24
N GLU A 29 -4.98 22.11 7.03
CA GLU A 29 -5.95 21.54 7.98
C GLU A 29 -5.86 20.01 8.11
N LEU A 30 -5.62 19.28 7.00
CA LEU A 30 -5.46 17.84 7.08
C LEU A 30 -4.13 17.44 7.72
N PHE A 31 -3.09 18.22 7.48
CA PHE A 31 -1.77 17.98 8.09
C PHE A 31 -1.82 18.26 9.59
N ASP A 32 -2.48 19.34 10.01
CA ASP A 32 -2.63 19.72 11.41
C ASP A 32 -3.60 18.79 12.17
N LEU A 33 -4.71 18.37 11.55
CA LEU A 33 -5.65 17.42 12.16
C LEU A 33 -5.02 16.06 12.50
N PHE A 34 -3.99 15.66 11.75
CA PHE A 34 -3.28 14.40 11.98
C PHE A 34 -1.96 14.55 12.72
N SER A 35 -1.40 15.76 12.85
CA SER A 35 -0.19 16.03 13.62
C SER A 35 -0.48 16.29 15.11
N GLU A 36 -1.63 16.82 15.47
CA GLU A 36 -2.03 17.08 16.85
C GLU A 36 -2.25 15.83 17.71
N SER A 37 -2.41 14.66 17.08
CA SER A 37 -2.57 13.40 17.82
C SER A 37 -1.27 12.82 18.40
N THR A 38 -0.13 13.51 18.28
CA THR A 38 1.19 13.03 18.75
C THR A 38 1.79 13.82 19.90
N GLU A 39 1.23 14.97 20.29
CA GLU A 39 1.61 15.65 21.55
C GLU A 39 0.51 15.40 22.57
N GLY A 40 0.87 14.71 23.67
CA GLY A 40 -0.06 14.39 24.74
C GLY A 40 -0.65 15.62 25.38
N ASP A 41 -1.90 15.87 25.11
CA ASP A 41 -2.89 16.44 26.03
C ASP A 41 -4.30 16.19 25.44
N GLU A 42 -5.22 15.85 26.33
CA GLU A 42 -6.57 15.40 26.06
C GLU A 42 -7.44 16.44 25.34
N VAL A 43 -7.58 16.34 24.01
CA VAL A 43 -8.82 16.66 23.26
C VAL A 43 -8.71 16.06 21.86
N GLY A 44 -9.26 14.91 21.60
CA GLY A 44 -9.22 14.26 20.30
C GLY A 44 -10.41 13.31 20.16
N ALA A 45 -10.66 12.81 19.01
CA ALA A 45 -11.68 11.80 18.78
C ALA A 45 -11.47 10.61 19.72
N GLU A 46 -12.44 10.32 20.56
CA GLU A 46 -12.36 9.32 21.62
C GLU A 46 -12.25 7.92 21.01
N VAL A 47 -11.04 7.33 21.00
CA VAL A 47 -10.84 5.94 20.63
C VAL A 47 -11.41 5.06 21.72
N LYS A 48 -12.65 4.60 21.58
CA LYS A 48 -13.24 3.64 22.50
C LYS A 48 -12.69 2.24 22.23
N VAL A 49 -11.84 1.78 23.13
CA VAL A 49 -11.33 0.39 23.10
C VAL A 49 -12.46 -0.55 23.56
N ALA A 50 -12.99 -1.34 22.66
CA ALA A 50 -13.96 -2.38 22.99
C ALA A 50 -13.30 -3.48 23.83
N LYS A 51 -13.95 -3.94 24.92
CA LYS A 51 -13.43 -5.00 25.78
C LYS A 51 -13.29 -6.31 25.00
N SER A 52 -12.07 -6.84 24.99
CA SER A 52 -11.64 -8.08 24.35
C SER A 52 -12.51 -9.30 24.73
N ALA A 53 -12.91 -10.06 23.72
CA ALA A 53 -13.30 -11.46 23.88
C ALA A 53 -12.04 -12.34 23.92
N ASN A 54 -12.04 -13.36 24.78
CA ASN A 54 -10.91 -14.23 25.10
C ASN A 54 -10.20 -14.86 23.88
N PRO A 55 -8.87 -15.10 23.97
CA PRO A 55 -8.12 -15.75 22.90
C PRO A 55 -8.45 -17.24 22.82
N VAL A 56 -8.84 -17.71 21.65
CA VAL A 56 -8.97 -19.14 21.33
C VAL A 56 -7.61 -19.66 20.86
N SER A 57 -7.10 -20.65 21.57
CA SER A 57 -5.84 -21.32 21.29
C SER A 57 -5.97 -22.39 20.20
N GLY A 58 -5.00 -22.43 19.27
CA GLY A 58 -4.46 -23.67 18.70
C GLY A 58 -4.96 -24.10 17.33
N GLY A 59 -4.04 -24.25 16.39
CA GLY A 59 -4.20 -25.00 15.15
C GLY A 59 -3.05 -24.75 14.16
N SER A 60 -2.10 -25.69 14.10
CA SER A 60 -0.98 -25.66 13.16
C SER A 60 -1.41 -26.02 11.74
N GLY A 61 -1.18 -25.13 10.78
CA GLY A 61 -1.31 -25.38 9.35
C GLY A 61 -0.41 -24.43 8.57
N VAL A 62 0.45 -24.97 7.72
CA VAL A 62 1.34 -24.24 6.82
C VAL A 62 0.48 -23.51 5.77
N GLY A 63 0.34 -22.22 5.94
CA GLY A 63 -0.46 -21.33 5.08
C GLY A 63 -0.45 -19.96 5.74
N SER A 64 -1.04 -18.95 5.31
CA SER A 64 -1.04 -17.58 5.82
C SER A 64 -0.58 -17.44 7.29
N LYS A 65 0.43 -16.62 7.54
CA LYS A 65 0.97 -16.40 8.91
C LYS A 65 0.01 -15.58 9.80
N ILE A 66 -1.06 -15.03 9.23
CA ILE A 66 -2.14 -14.39 10.00
C ILE A 66 -2.93 -15.48 10.71
N LYS A 67 -2.78 -15.53 12.02
CA LYS A 67 -3.44 -16.54 12.88
C LYS A 67 -4.92 -16.22 13.10
N ASP A 68 -5.30 -14.95 13.09
CA ASP A 68 -6.68 -14.51 13.30
C ASP A 68 -7.55 -14.85 12.07
N PRO A 69 -8.62 -15.68 12.25
CA PRO A 69 -9.43 -16.13 11.13
C PRO A 69 -10.31 -15.02 10.52
N GLN A 70 -10.69 -14.00 11.30
CA GLN A 70 -11.52 -12.90 10.83
C GLN A 70 -10.71 -11.97 9.94
N VAL A 71 -9.52 -11.58 10.39
CA VAL A 71 -8.58 -10.77 9.60
C VAL A 71 -8.21 -11.49 8.30
N ARG A 72 -7.95 -12.80 8.39
CA ARG A 72 -7.63 -13.60 7.21
C ARG A 72 -8.79 -13.67 6.21
N ALA A 73 -10.01 -13.91 6.68
CA ALA A 73 -11.19 -13.95 5.82
C ALA A 73 -11.44 -12.59 5.16
N CYS A 74 -11.20 -11.49 5.87
CA CYS A 74 -11.27 -10.15 5.31
C CYS A 74 -10.19 -9.93 4.24
N ALA A 75 -8.94 -10.29 4.53
CA ALA A 75 -7.86 -10.19 3.56
C ALA A 75 -8.15 -10.97 2.27
N GLU A 76 -8.81 -12.11 2.36
CA GLU A 76 -9.22 -12.93 1.21
C GLU A 76 -10.32 -12.28 0.35
N LYS A 77 -11.19 -11.46 0.92
CA LYS A 77 -12.30 -10.80 0.19
C LYS A 77 -11.86 -9.56 -0.60
N GLY A 78 -10.87 -8.84 -0.12
CA GLY A 78 -10.52 -7.49 -0.62
C GLY A 78 -9.85 -7.45 -2.00
N LEU A 79 -9.74 -8.53 -2.79
CA LEU A 79 -8.72 -8.62 -3.83
C LEU A 79 -9.21 -9.15 -5.18
N PRO A 80 -8.70 -8.65 -6.36
CA PRO A 80 -8.89 -9.31 -7.64
C PRO A 80 -8.35 -10.74 -7.59
N GLU A 81 -8.92 -11.65 -8.37
CA GLU A 81 -8.53 -13.05 -8.31
C GLU A 81 -7.24 -13.34 -9.10
N PHE A 82 -7.11 -12.75 -10.28
CA PHE A 82 -6.02 -13.08 -11.19
C PHE A 82 -5.20 -11.90 -11.66
N SER A 83 -5.82 -10.74 -11.91
CA SER A 83 -5.13 -9.62 -12.53
C SER A 83 -5.83 -8.29 -12.33
N LEU A 84 -5.08 -7.22 -12.57
CA LEU A 84 -5.54 -5.85 -12.54
C LEU A 84 -4.84 -5.04 -13.61
N SER A 85 -5.57 -4.15 -14.27
CA SER A 85 -5.00 -2.98 -14.94
C SER A 85 -5.74 -1.72 -14.54
N GLN A 86 -5.01 -0.61 -14.47
CA GLN A 86 -5.60 0.69 -14.13
C GLN A 86 -4.73 1.83 -14.62
N MET A 87 -5.34 2.98 -14.79
CA MET A 87 -4.65 4.27 -14.86
C MET A 87 -4.54 4.85 -13.46
N GLN A 88 -3.47 5.58 -13.20
CA GLN A 88 -3.16 6.15 -11.90
C GLN A 88 -2.62 7.57 -12.06
N ASP A 89 -3.38 8.56 -11.60
CA ASP A 89 -2.88 9.90 -11.44
C ASP A 89 -2.19 10.05 -10.08
N VAL A 90 -1.08 10.75 -10.05
CA VAL A 90 -0.22 10.88 -8.87
C VAL A 90 0.15 12.33 -8.68
N ASP A 91 -0.27 12.89 -7.55
CA ASP A 91 0.05 14.23 -7.11
C ASP A 91 1.01 14.16 -5.92
N VAL A 92 2.26 14.54 -6.13
CA VAL A 92 3.27 14.64 -5.07
C VAL A 92 3.32 16.06 -4.57
N VAL A 93 2.86 16.28 -3.34
CA VAL A 93 2.80 17.59 -2.71
C VAL A 93 4.03 17.78 -1.82
N GLY A 94 4.84 18.75 -2.19
CA GLY A 94 6.04 19.11 -1.44
C GLY A 94 5.75 20.00 -0.24
N LYS A 95 6.73 20.12 0.67
CA LYS A 95 6.65 20.93 1.90
C LYS A 95 6.18 22.38 1.69
N THR A 96 6.41 22.95 0.51
CA THR A 96 6.02 24.33 0.18
C THR A 96 4.67 24.41 -0.55
N GLY A 97 3.92 23.31 -0.66
CA GLY A 97 2.68 23.24 -1.42
C GLY A 97 2.90 23.04 -2.95
N PHE A 98 4.15 22.98 -3.41
CA PHE A 98 4.40 22.68 -4.84
C PHE A 98 3.91 21.26 -5.17
N VAL A 99 3.11 21.12 -6.23
CA VAL A 99 2.56 19.84 -6.66
C VAL A 99 3.23 19.37 -7.96
N ARG A 100 3.82 18.18 -7.92
CA ARG A 100 4.32 17.47 -9.11
C ARG A 100 3.32 16.39 -9.50
N LYS A 101 2.80 16.51 -10.74
CA LYS A 101 1.80 15.56 -11.25
C LYS A 101 2.41 14.55 -12.22
N SER A 102 1.95 13.33 -12.16
CA SER A 102 2.27 12.31 -13.16
C SER A 102 1.10 11.33 -13.32
N THR A 103 1.00 10.73 -14.50
CA THR A 103 0.02 9.67 -14.79
C THR A 103 0.79 8.39 -15.11
N ARG A 104 0.29 7.27 -14.62
CA ARG A 104 0.92 5.95 -14.74
C ARG A 104 -0.07 4.91 -15.23
N GLU A 105 0.44 3.91 -15.93
CA GLU A 105 -0.25 2.64 -16.13
C GLU A 105 0.24 1.65 -15.08
N VAL A 106 -0.68 0.95 -14.44
CA VAL A 106 -0.39 -0.09 -13.46
C VAL A 106 -0.98 -1.40 -13.95
N PHE A 107 -0.14 -2.44 -13.99
CA PHE A 107 -0.53 -3.81 -14.31
C PHE A 107 -0.09 -4.71 -13.17
N TRP A 108 -0.99 -5.56 -12.73
CA TRP A 108 -0.69 -6.58 -11.74
C TRP A 108 -1.26 -7.91 -12.20
N LYS A 109 -0.52 -8.99 -11.98
CA LYS A 109 -0.97 -10.34 -12.31
C LYS A 109 -0.44 -11.36 -11.31
N ARG A 110 -1.30 -12.33 -11.00
CA ARG A 110 -0.93 -13.55 -10.29
C ARG A 110 -0.59 -14.63 -11.31
N PHE A 111 0.46 -15.36 -11.01
CA PHE A 111 0.95 -16.47 -11.82
C PHE A 111 0.53 -17.82 -11.22
N GLU A 112 0.66 -18.89 -12.00
CA GLU A 112 0.31 -20.25 -11.58
C GLU A 112 1.07 -20.72 -10.34
N ASN A 113 2.32 -20.28 -10.17
CA ASN A 113 3.11 -20.50 -8.94
C ASN A 113 2.61 -19.68 -7.74
N LYS A 114 1.47 -19.04 -7.88
CA LYS A 114 0.77 -18.24 -6.88
C LYS A 114 1.50 -16.97 -6.44
N ARG A 115 2.55 -16.57 -7.13
CA ARG A 115 3.25 -15.32 -6.91
C ARG A 115 2.73 -14.24 -7.81
N SER A 116 2.85 -13.04 -7.34
CA SER A 116 2.38 -11.86 -8.03
C SER A 116 3.55 -11.09 -8.65
N LYS A 117 3.23 -10.39 -9.73
CA LYS A 117 4.15 -9.44 -10.36
C LYS A 117 3.36 -8.19 -10.69
N ALA A 118 4.04 -7.04 -10.63
CA ALA A 118 3.45 -5.77 -11.02
C ALA A 118 4.39 -4.95 -11.88
N VAL A 119 3.83 -4.21 -12.81
CA VAL A 119 4.53 -3.21 -13.62
C VAL A 119 3.83 -1.88 -13.43
N VAL A 120 4.59 -0.85 -13.10
CA VAL A 120 4.14 0.53 -13.06
C VAL A 120 4.95 1.31 -14.10
N ARG A 121 4.28 2.02 -15.00
CA ARG A 121 4.93 2.79 -16.07
C ARG A 121 4.38 4.20 -16.11
N VAL A 122 5.26 5.19 -16.12
CA VAL A 122 4.89 6.60 -16.31
C VAL A 122 4.49 6.83 -17.76
N VAL A 123 3.32 7.44 -17.97
CA VAL A 123 2.76 7.80 -19.28
C VAL A 123 2.60 9.30 -19.44
N ALA A 124 2.64 10.06 -18.37
CA ALA A 124 2.72 11.52 -18.36
C ALA A 124 3.46 11.99 -17.09
N PRO A 125 4.16 13.14 -17.11
CA PRO A 125 4.37 14.04 -18.25
C PRO A 125 5.36 13.46 -19.28
N GLN A 126 5.41 14.08 -20.47
CA GLN A 126 6.22 13.58 -21.60
C GLN A 126 7.70 13.37 -21.28
N GLN A 127 8.26 14.16 -20.37
CA GLN A 127 9.67 14.08 -19.95
C GLN A 127 9.96 12.78 -19.19
N GLU A 128 8.96 12.24 -18.46
CA GLU A 128 9.09 11.05 -17.65
C GLU A 128 8.51 9.79 -18.33
N VAL A 129 7.92 9.94 -19.53
CA VAL A 129 7.31 8.80 -20.24
C VAL A 129 8.30 7.68 -20.45
N GLY A 130 7.88 6.46 -20.03
CA GLY A 130 8.66 5.22 -20.14
C GLY A 130 9.55 4.94 -18.95
N VAL A 131 9.65 5.82 -17.95
CA VAL A 131 10.17 5.42 -16.64
C VAL A 131 9.24 4.35 -16.05
N ALA A 132 9.80 3.26 -15.58
CA ALA A 132 8.99 2.13 -15.13
C ALA A 132 9.64 1.35 -13.99
N VAL A 133 8.79 0.71 -13.20
CA VAL A 133 9.19 -0.19 -12.11
C VAL A 133 8.52 -1.55 -12.33
N LEU A 134 9.28 -2.62 -12.10
CA LEU A 134 8.80 -4.00 -12.08
C LEU A 134 9.01 -4.56 -10.68
N TYR A 135 7.95 -5.07 -10.11
CA TYR A 135 7.93 -5.86 -8.89
C TYR A 135 7.81 -7.35 -9.24
N LEU A 136 8.63 -8.17 -8.60
CA LEU A 136 8.58 -9.62 -8.72
C LEU A 136 8.58 -10.23 -7.32
N GLU A 137 7.46 -10.79 -6.90
CA GLU A 137 7.40 -11.56 -5.66
C GLU A 137 8.31 -12.78 -5.74
N THR A 138 9.01 -13.09 -4.64
CA THR A 138 9.95 -14.22 -4.55
C THR A 138 9.62 -15.10 -3.35
N GLU A 139 10.29 -16.26 -3.24
CA GLU A 139 10.24 -17.10 -2.01
C GLU A 139 11.05 -16.51 -0.86
N ARG A 140 11.89 -15.55 -1.18
CA ARG A 140 12.78 -14.88 -0.20
C ARG A 140 11.99 -13.82 0.57
N VAL A 141 12.57 -13.38 1.66
CA VAL A 141 12.02 -12.30 2.50
C VAL A 141 11.80 -11.01 1.71
N HIS A 142 12.63 -10.74 0.71
CA HIS A 142 12.52 -9.53 -0.12
C HIS A 142 12.13 -9.85 -1.55
N ALA A 143 11.25 -9.01 -2.10
CA ALA A 143 10.90 -9.02 -3.51
C ALA A 143 12.10 -8.56 -4.40
N ASN A 144 12.02 -8.89 -5.67
CA ASN A 144 12.95 -8.34 -6.64
C ASN A 144 12.31 -7.11 -7.31
N TRP A 145 12.94 -5.98 -7.13
CA TRP A 145 12.55 -4.72 -7.75
C TRP A 145 13.50 -4.36 -8.89
N TYR A 146 12.96 -3.94 -10.02
CA TYR A 146 13.72 -3.40 -11.14
C TYR A 146 13.16 -2.06 -11.53
N MET A 147 14.04 -1.07 -11.73
CA MET A 147 13.70 0.25 -12.24
C MET A 147 14.31 0.44 -13.63
N TYR A 148 13.55 1.02 -14.54
CA TYR A 148 14.01 1.45 -15.85
C TYR A 148 13.85 2.95 -16.00
N GLN A 149 14.93 3.59 -16.47
CA GLN A 149 14.97 4.98 -16.91
C GLN A 149 15.67 5.01 -18.26
N LYS A 150 15.23 5.88 -19.15
CA LYS A 150 15.75 5.95 -20.53
C LYS A 150 17.26 6.22 -20.58
N GLU A 151 17.76 7.04 -19.66
CA GLU A 151 19.16 7.44 -19.54
C GLU A 151 20.08 6.24 -19.34
N PHE A 152 19.60 5.24 -18.60
CA PHE A 152 20.40 4.03 -18.32
C PHE A 152 20.29 2.95 -19.39
N LYS A 153 19.36 3.06 -20.33
CA LYS A 153 19.13 2.14 -21.47
C LYS A 153 18.92 0.66 -21.08
N ARG A 154 18.93 0.33 -19.80
CA ARG A 154 18.72 -1.02 -19.25
C ARG A 154 18.02 -0.98 -17.89
N PRO A 155 17.18 -1.98 -17.56
CA PRO A 155 16.64 -2.13 -16.23
C PRO A 155 17.75 -2.32 -15.20
N ARG A 156 17.64 -1.69 -14.05
CA ARG A 156 18.55 -1.83 -12.91
C ARG A 156 17.78 -2.45 -11.75
N ARG A 157 18.39 -3.42 -11.08
CA ARG A 157 17.83 -3.98 -9.86
C ARG A 157 18.01 -3.00 -8.71
N VAL A 158 16.96 -2.80 -7.92
CA VAL A 158 17.02 -2.03 -6.68
C VAL A 158 17.48 -2.96 -5.56
N THR A 159 18.53 -2.59 -4.85
CA THR A 159 19.15 -3.42 -3.79
C THR A 159 19.73 -2.54 -2.68
N GLY A 160 19.96 -3.14 -1.50
CA GLY A 160 20.60 -2.50 -0.38
C GLY A 160 19.84 -1.24 0.06
N SER A 161 20.55 -0.13 0.29
CA SER A 161 19.95 1.15 0.69
C SER A 161 18.96 1.74 -0.32
N GLY A 162 18.96 1.25 -1.56
CA GLY A 162 17.97 1.65 -2.56
C GLY A 162 16.53 1.23 -2.20
N ILE A 163 16.36 0.20 -1.36
CA ILE A 163 15.04 -0.29 -0.93
C ILE A 163 14.28 0.76 -0.08
N SER A 164 15.00 1.54 0.71
CA SER A 164 14.41 2.67 1.45
C SER A 164 14.22 3.92 0.59
N GLY A 165 14.62 3.86 -0.69
CA GLY A 165 14.48 4.97 -1.63
C GLY A 165 13.06 5.13 -2.16
N SER A 166 12.77 6.34 -2.66
CA SER A 166 11.46 6.70 -3.22
C SER A 166 11.14 5.92 -4.50
N VAL A 167 9.91 5.40 -4.58
CA VAL A 167 9.39 4.77 -5.79
C VAL A 167 8.85 5.87 -6.73
N LEU A 168 9.51 6.06 -7.86
CA LEU A 168 9.12 7.04 -8.89
C LEU A 168 8.88 8.46 -8.32
N GLY A 169 9.68 8.84 -7.31
CA GLY A 169 9.64 10.18 -6.71
C GLY A 169 8.42 10.46 -5.83
N THR A 170 7.71 9.46 -5.35
CA THR A 170 6.60 9.57 -4.41
C THR A 170 7.08 9.49 -2.96
N ASP A 171 6.17 9.61 -2.01
CA ASP A 171 6.43 9.36 -0.59
C ASP A 171 6.50 7.88 -0.24
N PHE A 172 6.14 6.99 -1.16
CA PHE A 172 6.40 5.57 -1.03
C PHE A 172 7.88 5.22 -1.24
N SER A 173 8.43 4.36 -0.39
CA SER A 173 9.65 3.61 -0.64
C SER A 173 9.32 2.18 -1.13
N TYR A 174 10.30 1.48 -1.68
CA TYR A 174 10.15 0.05 -2.02
C TYR A 174 9.88 -0.78 -0.76
N GLU A 175 10.47 -0.40 0.36
CA GLU A 175 10.27 -1.02 1.66
C GLU A 175 8.83 -0.87 2.18
N ASP A 176 8.20 0.28 1.97
CA ASP A 176 6.80 0.50 2.37
C ASP A 176 5.87 -0.53 1.74
N PHE A 177 6.06 -0.82 0.45
CA PHE A 177 5.28 -1.85 -0.24
C PHE A 177 5.49 -3.25 0.37
N GLU A 178 6.74 -3.61 0.70
CA GLU A 178 7.03 -4.89 1.33
C GLU A 178 6.34 -5.01 2.70
N HIS A 179 6.39 -3.96 3.51
CA HIS A 179 5.77 -3.96 4.82
C HIS A 179 4.24 -3.94 4.78
N ILE A 180 3.63 -3.23 3.83
CA ILE A 180 2.17 -3.28 3.64
C ILE A 180 1.74 -4.70 3.25
N GLU A 181 2.49 -5.36 2.37
CA GLU A 181 2.24 -6.75 2.01
C GLU A 181 2.40 -7.69 3.22
N GLU A 182 3.50 -7.53 3.96
CA GLU A 182 3.80 -8.38 5.11
C GLU A 182 2.77 -8.21 6.24
N ILE A 183 2.36 -6.99 6.58
CA ILE A 183 1.42 -6.76 7.69
C ILE A 183 0.04 -7.32 7.37
N ILE A 184 -0.39 -7.19 6.12
CA ILE A 184 -1.73 -7.62 5.74
C ILE A 184 -1.73 -9.13 5.45
N TYR A 185 -0.60 -9.73 5.03
CA TYR A 185 -0.66 -10.99 4.33
C TYR A 185 0.37 -12.06 4.66
N THR A 186 1.65 -11.74 4.70
CA THR A 186 2.71 -12.76 4.72
C THR A 186 3.48 -12.80 6.02
N GLY A 187 3.45 -11.70 6.79
CA GLY A 187 4.19 -11.55 8.03
C GLY A 187 3.55 -12.24 9.22
N GLU A 188 4.33 -12.44 10.28
CA GLU A 188 3.77 -12.70 11.60
C GLU A 188 3.26 -11.38 12.15
N VAL A 189 1.95 -11.34 12.42
CA VAL A 189 1.28 -10.16 12.96
C VAL A 189 0.66 -10.49 14.31
N THR A 190 0.65 -9.50 15.18
CA THR A 190 -0.07 -9.54 16.46
C THR A 190 -1.43 -8.88 16.25
N ARG A 191 -2.50 -9.58 16.64
CA ARG A 191 -3.85 -9.03 16.68
C ARG A 191 -3.99 -8.17 17.91
N MET A 192 -4.33 -6.89 17.71
CA MET A 192 -4.63 -5.93 18.76
C MET A 192 -6.15 -5.87 19.02
N PRO A 193 -6.60 -5.28 20.12
CA PRO A 193 -8.02 -4.97 20.31
C PRO A 193 -8.58 -4.17 19.13
N ASP A 194 -9.85 -4.39 18.81
CA ASP A 194 -10.54 -3.64 17.76
C ASP A 194 -10.59 -2.15 18.12
N ALA A 195 -10.53 -1.31 17.10
CA ALA A 195 -10.67 0.13 17.24
C ALA A 195 -11.95 0.61 16.56
N GLU A 196 -12.61 1.58 17.16
CA GLU A 196 -13.66 2.35 16.54
C GLU A 196 -13.10 3.73 16.17
N ILE A 197 -13.20 4.10 14.90
CA ILE A 197 -12.76 5.39 14.37
C ILE A 197 -13.90 5.93 13.50
N ASP A 198 -14.40 7.10 13.78
CA ASP A 198 -15.49 7.76 13.05
C ASP A 198 -16.74 6.87 12.87
N GLY A 199 -17.09 6.11 13.92
CA GLY A 199 -18.25 5.21 13.92
C GLY A 199 -18.05 3.91 13.09
N HIS A 200 -16.84 3.60 12.67
CA HIS A 200 -16.48 2.38 11.95
C HIS A 200 -15.55 1.50 12.78
N MET A 201 -15.82 0.19 12.74
CA MET A 201 -15.01 -0.80 13.46
C MET A 201 -13.87 -1.31 12.58
N PHE A 202 -12.69 -1.44 13.18
CA PHE A 202 -11.47 -1.91 12.51
C PHE A 202 -10.86 -3.09 13.25
N TYR A 203 -10.41 -4.09 12.50
CA TYR A 203 -9.41 -5.02 12.97
C TYR A 203 -8.07 -4.28 13.00
N VAL A 204 -7.40 -4.30 14.15
CA VAL A 204 -6.08 -3.70 14.33
C VAL A 204 -5.04 -4.80 14.41
N ILE A 205 -4.00 -4.69 13.61
CA ILE A 205 -2.87 -5.62 13.57
C ILE A 205 -1.55 -4.86 13.62
N GLU A 206 -0.58 -5.45 14.28
CA GLU A 206 0.77 -4.90 14.40
C GLU A 206 1.83 -5.90 13.97
N ARG A 207 2.91 -5.39 13.40
CA ARG A 207 4.08 -6.17 13.02
C ARG A 207 5.36 -5.40 13.31
N GLN A 208 6.32 -6.06 13.93
CA GLN A 208 7.68 -5.56 14.05
C GLN A 208 8.50 -6.11 12.87
N PRO A 209 9.11 -5.25 12.03
CA PRO A 209 10.02 -5.70 10.98
C PRO A 209 11.18 -6.49 11.60
N GLY A 210 11.37 -7.74 11.16
CA GLY A 210 12.44 -8.62 11.66
C GLY A 210 13.84 -8.29 11.12
N ASN A 211 13.98 -7.18 10.39
CA ASN A 211 15.21 -6.79 9.71
C ASN A 211 15.81 -5.55 10.36
N SER A 212 17.03 -5.67 10.88
CA SER A 212 17.76 -4.55 11.51
C SER A 212 18.11 -3.41 10.54
N SER A 213 18.02 -3.63 9.23
CA SER A 213 18.21 -2.59 8.20
C SER A 213 16.92 -1.87 7.82
N SER A 214 15.77 -2.28 8.34
CA SER A 214 14.52 -1.56 8.15
C SER A 214 14.59 -0.16 8.75
N GLN A 215 13.98 0.81 8.07
CA GLN A 215 13.82 2.14 8.65
C GLN A 215 12.67 2.21 9.67
N TYR A 216 11.95 1.10 9.90
CA TYR A 216 10.80 1.02 10.78
C TYR A 216 11.02 0.02 11.91
N SER A 217 10.54 0.35 13.11
CA SER A 217 10.48 -0.55 14.27
C SER A 217 9.11 -1.21 14.41
N LEU A 218 8.04 -0.54 13.93
CA LEU A 218 6.67 -1.04 14.01
C LEU A 218 5.89 -0.62 12.76
N VAL A 219 5.06 -1.52 12.28
CA VAL A 219 4.02 -1.22 11.27
C VAL A 219 2.68 -1.64 11.83
N LYS A 220 1.67 -0.78 11.73
CA LYS A 220 0.34 -0.98 12.27
C LYS A 220 -0.71 -0.84 11.18
N GLY A 221 -1.61 -1.79 11.06
CA GLY A 221 -2.66 -1.81 10.05
C GLY A 221 -4.05 -1.77 10.67
N PHE A 222 -4.95 -1.01 10.04
CA PHE A 222 -6.36 -0.89 10.40
C PHE A 222 -7.22 -1.37 9.23
N ILE A 223 -7.90 -2.48 9.39
CA ILE A 223 -8.71 -3.11 8.36
C ILE A 223 -10.18 -2.91 8.70
N ASP A 224 -10.93 -2.24 7.83
CA ASP A 224 -12.37 -2.04 8.01
C ASP A 224 -13.09 -3.39 8.05
N GLN A 225 -13.89 -3.61 9.09
CA GLN A 225 -14.55 -4.90 9.32
C GLN A 225 -15.69 -5.17 8.33
N VAL A 226 -16.27 -4.14 7.74
CA VAL A 226 -17.39 -4.25 6.77
C VAL A 226 -16.88 -4.32 5.34
N LEU A 227 -15.99 -3.40 4.96
CA LEU A 227 -15.45 -3.31 3.60
C LEU A 227 -14.33 -4.32 3.36
N CYS A 228 -13.69 -4.81 4.41
CA CYS A 228 -12.48 -5.62 4.33
C CYS A 228 -11.34 -4.95 3.54
N VAL A 229 -11.25 -3.65 3.65
CA VAL A 229 -10.20 -2.82 3.06
C VAL A 229 -9.28 -2.34 4.17
N PRO A 230 -7.95 -2.43 4.01
CA PRO A 230 -7.00 -1.79 4.91
C PRO A 230 -7.08 -0.28 4.69
N MET A 231 -7.77 0.40 5.61
CA MET A 231 -8.07 1.83 5.49
C MET A 231 -6.92 2.72 5.94
N ARG A 232 -6.06 2.20 6.82
CA ARG A 232 -4.91 2.94 7.33
C ARG A 232 -3.76 1.98 7.61
N THR A 233 -2.53 2.38 7.25
CA THR A 233 -1.30 1.70 7.63
C THR A 233 -0.30 2.74 8.13
N GLU A 234 0.20 2.54 9.34
CA GLU A 234 1.11 3.45 10.02
C GLU A 234 2.49 2.81 10.12
N PHE A 235 3.52 3.63 9.92
CA PHE A 235 4.91 3.23 9.94
C PHE A 235 5.65 4.04 11.01
N TYR A 236 6.15 3.39 12.03
CA TYR A 236 6.86 4.00 13.15
C TYR A 236 8.36 3.76 13.03
N ASP A 237 9.13 4.78 13.28
CA ASP A 237 10.60 4.70 13.30
C ASP A 237 11.15 4.03 14.58
N HIS A 238 12.47 3.95 14.71
CA HIS A 238 13.11 3.33 15.87
C HIS A 238 12.97 4.14 17.18
N ALA A 239 12.53 5.39 17.11
CA ALA A 239 12.15 6.20 18.26
C ALA A 239 10.66 6.09 18.59
N MET A 240 9.93 5.16 17.93
CA MET A 240 8.47 4.98 18.03
C MET A 240 7.69 6.24 17.64
N GLN A 241 8.25 7.09 16.79
CA GLN A 241 7.53 8.22 16.22
C GLN A 241 6.86 7.82 14.91
N LEU A 242 5.65 8.31 14.69
CA LEU A 242 4.92 8.09 13.43
C LEU A 242 5.66 8.80 12.30
N LYS A 243 6.30 8.01 11.44
CA LYS A 243 7.10 8.50 10.33
C LYS A 243 6.29 8.68 9.05
N LYS A 244 5.42 7.70 8.75
CA LYS A 244 4.53 7.72 7.59
C LYS A 244 3.17 7.13 7.92
N ALA A 245 2.16 7.55 7.17
CA ALA A 245 0.85 6.89 7.18
C ALA A 245 0.29 6.79 5.76
N LEU A 246 -0.21 5.61 5.41
CA LEU A 246 -1.02 5.38 4.23
C LEU A 246 -2.48 5.42 4.64
N ILE A 247 -3.27 6.29 4.04
CA ILE A 247 -4.68 6.48 4.37
C ILE A 247 -5.53 6.33 3.12
N VAL A 248 -6.57 5.54 3.21
CA VAL A 248 -7.57 5.35 2.15
C VAL A 248 -8.76 6.29 2.40
N ASN A 249 -9.15 7.05 1.40
CA ASN A 249 -10.40 7.82 1.48
C ASN A 249 -11.60 6.85 1.39
N ARG A 250 -12.31 6.71 2.51
CA ARG A 250 -13.46 5.81 2.60
C ARG A 250 -14.56 6.13 1.58
N LEU A 251 -14.81 7.42 1.31
CA LEU A 251 -15.83 7.86 0.35
C LEU A 251 -15.49 7.49 -1.09
N ALA A 252 -14.21 7.27 -1.36
CA ALA A 252 -13.70 6.85 -2.66
C ALA A 252 -13.54 5.33 -2.79
N VAL A 253 -13.99 4.54 -1.83
CA VAL A 253 -14.04 3.08 -1.96
C VAL A 253 -15.28 2.68 -2.74
N LYS A 254 -15.09 2.03 -3.88
CA LYS A 254 -16.18 1.62 -4.78
C LYS A 254 -16.23 0.11 -4.96
N LYS A 255 -17.41 -0.41 -5.22
CA LYS A 255 -17.59 -1.83 -5.51
C LYS A 255 -17.37 -2.11 -7.01
N ILE A 256 -16.41 -2.97 -7.33
CA ILE A 256 -16.18 -3.49 -8.70
C ILE A 256 -16.34 -5.00 -8.62
N ASN A 257 -17.31 -5.54 -9.36
CA ASN A 257 -17.83 -6.88 -9.17
C ASN A 257 -18.24 -7.06 -7.69
N ASP A 258 -17.79 -8.08 -6.99
CA ASP A 258 -18.11 -8.28 -5.56
C ASP A 258 -17.02 -7.80 -4.59
N ARG A 259 -16.14 -6.91 -5.03
CA ARG A 259 -14.97 -6.44 -4.25
C ARG A 259 -15.00 -4.94 -4.02
N TRP A 260 -14.66 -4.52 -2.81
CA TRP A 260 -14.49 -3.10 -2.46
C TRP A 260 -13.08 -2.65 -2.83
N ILE A 261 -12.99 -1.69 -3.74
CA ILE A 261 -11.72 -1.22 -4.32
C ILE A 261 -11.54 0.26 -3.98
N PRO A 262 -10.45 0.62 -3.27
CA PRO A 262 -10.11 2.02 -3.05
C PRO A 262 -9.84 2.72 -4.38
N HIS A 263 -10.38 3.93 -4.55
CA HIS A 263 -10.06 4.80 -5.66
C HIS A 263 -9.22 6.01 -5.24
N GLU A 264 -8.98 6.20 -3.99
CA GLU A 264 -8.14 7.26 -3.46
C GLU A 264 -7.35 6.81 -2.26
N THR A 265 -6.05 7.11 -2.29
CA THR A 265 -5.15 6.83 -1.19
C THR A 265 -4.08 7.90 -1.09
N THR A 266 -3.75 8.31 0.13
CA THR A 266 -2.69 9.27 0.38
C THR A 266 -1.61 8.64 1.25
N MET A 267 -0.36 8.76 0.83
CA MET A 267 0.80 8.48 1.66
C MET A 267 1.33 9.77 2.23
N PHE A 268 1.27 9.93 3.54
CA PHE A 268 1.89 11.02 4.28
C PHE A 268 3.30 10.62 4.72
N ASP A 269 4.27 11.51 4.55
CA ASP A 269 5.59 11.43 5.15
C ASP A 269 5.76 12.59 6.14
N TYR A 270 5.53 12.32 7.41
CA TYR A 270 5.58 13.32 8.47
C TYR A 270 7.00 13.85 8.70
N SER A 271 8.01 13.01 8.46
CA SER A 271 9.41 13.42 8.62
C SER A 271 9.84 14.45 7.58
N ARG A 272 9.29 14.36 6.37
CA ARG A 272 9.55 15.31 5.27
C ARG A 272 8.51 16.41 5.16
N LYS A 273 7.38 16.28 5.83
CA LYS A 273 6.20 17.15 5.68
C LYS A 273 5.75 17.21 4.22
N THR A 274 5.62 16.05 3.58
CA THR A 274 5.18 15.87 2.21
C THR A 274 4.11 14.79 2.15
N HIS A 275 3.31 14.78 1.10
CA HIS A 275 2.38 13.68 0.89
C HIS A 275 2.19 13.41 -0.61
N THR A 276 1.80 12.20 -0.92
CA THR A 276 1.50 11.77 -2.27
C THR A 276 0.07 11.26 -2.33
N ILE A 277 -0.75 11.91 -3.15
CA ILE A 277 -2.11 11.50 -3.45
C ILE A 277 -2.06 10.66 -4.73
N PHE A 278 -2.78 9.60 -4.70
CA PHE A 278 -2.91 8.69 -5.81
C PHE A 278 -4.36 8.57 -6.22
N THR A 279 -4.66 8.73 -7.51
CA THR A 279 -6.00 8.63 -8.10
C THR A 279 -6.01 7.54 -9.17
N ASN A 280 -6.77 6.44 -9.02
CA ASN A 280 -6.96 5.44 -10.07
C ASN A 280 -8.31 5.57 -10.73
N HIS A 281 -8.26 5.34 -11.99
CA HIS A 281 -9.42 5.25 -12.84
C HIS A 281 -9.20 4.14 -13.88
N ASP A 282 -10.20 3.87 -14.68
CA ASP A 282 -10.16 2.82 -15.70
C ASP A 282 -9.74 1.44 -15.16
N ILE A 283 -10.18 1.16 -13.92
CA ILE A 283 -9.82 -0.09 -13.22
C ILE A 283 -10.53 -1.26 -13.89
N LYS A 284 -9.74 -2.24 -14.31
CA LYS A 284 -10.20 -3.51 -14.86
C LYS A 284 -9.58 -4.64 -14.04
N ILE A 285 -10.42 -5.51 -13.52
CA ILE A 285 -9.99 -6.67 -12.72
C ILE A 285 -10.27 -7.97 -13.47
N ASP A 286 -9.43 -8.96 -13.21
CA ASP A 286 -9.52 -10.32 -13.71
C ASP A 286 -9.59 -10.39 -15.26
N ILE A 287 -8.73 -9.56 -15.89
CA ILE A 287 -8.53 -9.49 -17.34
C ILE A 287 -7.33 -10.32 -17.80
N GLU A 288 -7.29 -10.68 -19.07
CA GLU A 288 -6.12 -11.36 -19.64
C GLU A 288 -4.94 -10.36 -19.81
N LEU A 289 -3.81 -10.65 -19.14
CA LEU A 289 -2.55 -9.94 -19.26
C LEU A 289 -1.46 -10.91 -19.73
N HIS A 290 -0.71 -10.52 -20.76
CA HIS A 290 0.34 -11.36 -21.32
C HIS A 290 1.53 -11.48 -20.35
N ASN A 291 2.03 -12.70 -20.12
CA ASN A 291 3.10 -12.97 -19.14
C ASN A 291 4.41 -12.23 -19.44
N SER A 292 4.71 -11.95 -20.70
CA SER A 292 5.90 -11.21 -21.12
C SER A 292 5.96 -9.77 -20.61
N MET A 293 4.81 -9.17 -20.22
CA MET A 293 4.75 -7.84 -19.63
C MET A 293 5.51 -7.75 -18.31
N PHE A 294 5.62 -8.86 -17.59
CA PHE A 294 6.19 -8.93 -16.24
C PHE A 294 7.66 -9.42 -16.26
N THR A 295 8.45 -8.85 -17.15
CA THR A 295 9.89 -9.16 -17.29
C THR A 295 10.72 -7.88 -17.32
N PRO A 296 11.99 -7.92 -16.85
CA PRO A 296 12.86 -6.75 -16.94
C PRO A 296 13.04 -6.24 -18.38
N GLN A 297 13.01 -7.15 -19.38
CA GLN A 297 13.12 -6.78 -20.79
C GLN A 297 11.92 -5.96 -21.27
N PHE A 298 10.74 -6.23 -20.74
CA PHE A 298 9.51 -5.47 -21.11
C PHE A 298 9.57 -4.01 -20.65
N LEU A 299 10.24 -3.73 -19.52
CA LEU A 299 10.40 -2.34 -19.06
C LEU A 299 11.06 -1.43 -20.10
N LYS A 300 11.98 -2.01 -20.90
CA LYS A 300 12.72 -1.29 -21.94
C LYS A 300 11.91 -1.02 -23.20
N ARG A 301 10.90 -1.84 -23.52
CA ARG A 301 10.28 -1.86 -24.85
C ARG A 301 9.37 -0.65 -25.13
N GLY A 302 8.97 0.11 -24.13
CA GLY A 302 7.94 1.13 -24.36
C GLY A 302 6.58 0.47 -24.71
N ARG A 303 5.64 1.28 -25.18
CA ARG A 303 4.43 0.77 -25.83
C ARG A 303 4.77 0.18 -27.18
#